data_d330ec2bc3f119022380324e96096383
#
_entry.id   d330ec2bc3f119022380324e96096383
#
_cell.length_a   1.000
_cell.length_b   1.000
_cell.length_c   1.000
_cell.angle_alpha   90.00
_cell.angle_beta   90.00
_cell.angle_gamma   90.00
#
_symmetry.space_group_name_H-M   'P 1'
#
loop_
_entity.id
_entity.type
_entity.pdbx_description
1 polymer ?
#
loop_
_entity_poly.entity_id
_entity_poly.type
_entity_poly.pdbx_seq_one_letter_code
_entity_poly.pdbx_strand_id
1 'polypeptide(L)'
;IGAVEDMWIDVDCGFGTEEYELRATPLDTTMGTLIYCTVDKNATIKIYGEKPEAITYINAEGCYLTSADFTKLTNLDILNLNHNELTDIDLSKSTKIRALYVSDNPFTEATPLVIGEKDSLIILEIPMVGYLDPNFDMTKYPELRSFDAYYTRTLTKIDPTKCPNLMQLTLEMT
;
A
#
# COMPACT_ATOMS: atom_id res chain seq x y z
N ILE A 1 -1.33 -5.63 -11.24
CA ILE A 1 -1.99 -4.31 -11.32
C ILE A 1 -3.43 -4.51 -11.80
N GLY A 2 -4.38 -3.85 -11.18
CA GLY A 2 -5.78 -3.84 -11.59
C GLY A 2 -6.30 -2.43 -11.86
N ALA A 3 -7.29 -2.31 -12.74
CA ALA A 3 -7.90 -1.06 -13.14
C ALA A 3 -9.43 -1.20 -13.24
N VAL A 4 -10.18 -0.09 -13.15
CA VAL A 4 -11.65 -0.08 -13.27
C VAL A 4 -12.14 -0.01 -14.71
N GLU A 5 -11.27 0.25 -15.67
CA GLU A 5 -11.55 0.23 -17.11
C GLU A 5 -10.42 -0.43 -17.88
N ASP A 6 -10.71 -0.94 -19.08
CA ASP A 6 -9.68 -1.48 -19.96
C ASP A 6 -8.73 -0.35 -20.37
N MET A 7 -7.44 -0.57 -20.21
CA MET A 7 -6.42 0.40 -20.57
C MET A 7 -5.10 -0.28 -20.93
N TRP A 8 -4.25 0.44 -21.65
CA TRP A 8 -2.88 0.00 -21.89
C TRP A 8 -1.93 0.75 -20.98
N ILE A 9 -0.91 0.06 -20.52
CA ILE A 9 0.23 0.63 -19.80
C ILE A 9 1.52 0.14 -20.41
N ASP A 10 2.53 0.99 -20.36
CA ASP A 10 3.90 0.64 -20.68
C ASP A 10 4.68 0.45 -19.39
N VAL A 11 5.44 -0.63 -19.29
CA VAL A 11 6.28 -0.92 -18.12
C VAL A 11 7.74 -1.01 -18.54
N ASP A 12 8.56 -0.16 -17.97
CA ASP A 12 10.02 -0.16 -18.12
C ASP A 12 10.65 -0.74 -16.86
N CYS A 13 11.23 -1.92 -16.98
CA CYS A 13 11.94 -2.61 -15.91
C CYS A 13 13.46 -2.35 -15.93
N GLY A 14 13.92 -1.36 -16.71
CA GLY A 14 15.34 -1.00 -16.84
C GLY A 14 16.03 -1.57 -18.07
N PHE A 15 15.36 -2.40 -18.87
CA PHE A 15 15.88 -3.03 -20.08
C PHE A 15 15.06 -2.70 -21.34
N GLY A 16 14.19 -1.73 -21.25
CA GLY A 16 13.26 -1.33 -22.29
C GLY A 16 11.82 -1.38 -21.80
N THR A 17 10.92 -0.89 -22.65
CA THR A 17 9.52 -0.77 -22.33
C THR A 17 8.71 -1.90 -22.94
N GLU A 18 7.88 -2.55 -22.16
CA GLU A 18 6.91 -3.57 -22.60
C GLU A 18 5.49 -3.05 -22.36
N GLU A 19 4.60 -3.33 -23.32
CA GLU A 19 3.20 -2.92 -23.28
C GLU A 19 2.33 -4.03 -22.67
N TYR A 20 1.44 -3.66 -21.75
CA TYR A 20 0.51 -4.56 -21.08
C TYR A 20 -0.93 -4.04 -21.16
N GLU A 21 -1.86 -4.92 -21.51
CA GLU A 21 -3.29 -4.63 -21.42
C GLU A 21 -3.78 -4.89 -20.00
N LEU A 22 -4.28 -3.86 -19.34
CA LEU A 22 -5.04 -4.01 -18.10
C LEU A 22 -6.51 -4.15 -18.45
N ARG A 23 -7.12 -5.28 -18.08
CA ARG A 23 -8.56 -5.49 -18.20
C ARG A 23 -9.28 -4.91 -16.99
N ALA A 24 -10.44 -4.32 -17.23
CA ALA A 24 -11.31 -3.86 -16.17
C ALA A 24 -11.58 -4.98 -15.16
N THR A 25 -11.28 -4.73 -13.90
CA THR A 25 -11.56 -5.65 -12.81
C THR A 25 -12.60 -5.06 -11.89
N PRO A 26 -13.59 -5.83 -11.42
CA PRO A 26 -14.53 -5.34 -10.42
C PRO A 26 -13.78 -4.85 -9.18
N LEU A 27 -14.26 -3.76 -8.57
CA LEU A 27 -13.86 -3.38 -7.23
C LEU A 27 -14.09 -4.58 -6.31
N ASP A 28 -13.22 -4.76 -5.33
CA ASP A 28 -13.20 -5.92 -4.40
C ASP A 28 -12.52 -7.19 -4.94
N THR A 29 -11.87 -7.14 -6.08
CA THR A 29 -11.07 -8.28 -6.55
C THR A 29 -9.58 -7.97 -6.44
N THR A 30 -8.81 -9.00 -6.05
CA THR A 30 -7.35 -8.98 -6.10
C THR A 30 -6.83 -9.54 -7.42
N MET A 31 -7.68 -9.60 -8.43
CA MET A 31 -7.32 -10.05 -9.78
C MET A 31 -6.86 -8.86 -10.61
N GLY A 32 -5.81 -9.05 -11.36
CA GLY A 32 -5.24 -8.02 -12.22
C GLY A 32 -4.27 -8.64 -13.22
N THR A 33 -3.75 -7.81 -14.13
CA THR A 33 -2.69 -8.21 -15.05
C THR A 33 -1.40 -8.44 -14.28
N LEU A 34 -0.82 -9.61 -14.47
CA LEU A 34 0.46 -9.97 -13.88
C LEU A 34 1.59 -9.47 -14.77
N ILE A 35 2.49 -8.69 -14.18
CA ILE A 35 3.63 -8.10 -14.85
C ILE A 35 4.88 -8.71 -14.24
N TYR A 36 5.72 -9.27 -15.07
CA TYR A 36 7.00 -9.85 -14.65
C TYR A 36 8.13 -8.91 -15.06
N CYS A 37 8.85 -8.38 -14.08
CA CYS A 37 10.06 -7.63 -14.29
C CYS A 37 11.26 -8.44 -13.78
N THR A 38 12.25 -8.64 -14.64
CA THR A 38 13.59 -8.98 -14.17
C THR A 38 14.34 -7.68 -14.00
N VAL A 39 14.72 -7.36 -12.78
CA VAL A 39 15.40 -6.10 -12.47
C VAL A 39 16.75 -6.35 -11.83
N ASP A 40 17.72 -5.49 -12.13
CA ASP A 40 18.95 -5.43 -11.36
C ASP A 40 18.70 -4.75 -10.01
N LYS A 41 19.51 -5.09 -9.02
CA LYS A 41 19.49 -4.41 -7.74
C LYS A 41 19.63 -2.89 -7.95
N ASN A 42 18.69 -2.12 -7.42
CA ASN A 42 18.53 -0.66 -7.58
C ASN A 42 17.95 -0.20 -8.93
N ALA A 43 17.39 -1.08 -9.74
CA ALA A 43 16.63 -0.65 -10.91
C ALA A 43 15.36 0.10 -10.49
N THR A 44 14.95 1.06 -11.32
CA THR A 44 13.67 1.75 -11.15
C THR A 44 12.68 1.16 -12.14
N ILE A 45 11.59 0.59 -11.62
CA ILE A 45 10.45 0.18 -12.43
C ILE A 45 9.60 1.43 -12.68
N LYS A 46 9.31 1.71 -13.95
CA LYS A 46 8.44 2.82 -14.34
C LYS A 46 7.21 2.30 -15.04
N ILE A 47 6.08 2.81 -14.66
CA ILE A 47 4.78 2.48 -15.27
C ILE A 47 4.23 3.75 -15.88
N TYR A 48 3.96 3.71 -17.17
CA TYR A 48 3.39 4.81 -17.92
C TYR A 48 1.98 4.45 -18.35
N GLY A 49 1.06 5.38 -18.25
CA GLY A 49 -0.31 5.20 -18.69
C GLY A 49 -1.02 6.55 -18.78
N GLU A 50 -2.02 6.65 -19.65
CA GLU A 50 -2.75 7.89 -19.86
C GLU A 50 -3.72 8.23 -18.72
N LYS A 51 -4.16 7.20 -17.96
CA LYS A 51 -5.19 7.30 -16.92
C LYS A 51 -4.74 6.66 -15.60
N PRO A 52 -3.77 7.24 -14.89
CA PRO A 52 -3.29 6.68 -13.62
C PRO A 52 -4.42 6.56 -12.58
N GLU A 53 -5.43 7.41 -12.64
CA GLU A 53 -6.61 7.36 -11.77
C GLU A 53 -7.52 6.14 -12.00
N ALA A 54 -7.39 5.43 -13.11
CA ALA A 54 -8.12 4.20 -13.37
C ALA A 54 -7.51 3.00 -12.61
N ILE A 55 -6.27 3.09 -12.16
CA ILE A 55 -5.59 2.04 -11.41
C ILE A 55 -6.12 2.03 -9.97
N THR A 56 -6.66 0.88 -9.56
CA THR A 56 -7.27 0.68 -8.24
C THR A 56 -6.59 -0.39 -7.41
N TYR A 57 -5.81 -1.26 -8.02
CA TYR A 57 -5.14 -2.36 -7.34
C TYR A 57 -3.68 -2.47 -7.73
N ILE A 58 -2.80 -2.49 -6.73
CA ILE A 58 -1.38 -2.82 -6.90
C ILE A 58 -1.00 -3.87 -5.86
N ASN A 59 -0.41 -4.95 -6.33
CA ASN A 59 0.34 -5.87 -5.52
C ASN A 59 1.80 -5.86 -6.00
N ALA A 60 2.69 -5.40 -5.14
CA ALA A 60 4.14 -5.36 -5.34
C ALA A 60 4.86 -6.01 -4.15
N GLU A 61 4.25 -7.07 -3.58
CA GLU A 61 4.83 -7.83 -2.48
C GLU A 61 6.14 -8.49 -2.89
N GLY A 62 7.17 -8.38 -2.05
CA GLY A 62 8.46 -9.05 -2.26
C GLY A 62 9.24 -8.57 -3.48
N CYS A 63 8.98 -7.35 -3.95
CA CYS A 63 9.61 -6.80 -5.16
C CYS A 63 10.92 -6.05 -4.88
N TYR A 64 11.43 -6.09 -3.64
CA TYR A 64 12.66 -5.38 -3.23
C TYR A 64 12.61 -3.86 -3.47
N LEU A 65 11.44 -3.27 -3.41
CA LEU A 65 11.26 -1.83 -3.61
C LEU A 65 11.92 -1.05 -2.47
N THR A 66 12.76 -0.09 -2.82
CA THR A 66 13.37 0.85 -1.86
C THR A 66 12.63 2.18 -1.81
N SER A 67 11.86 2.49 -2.83
CA SER A 67 10.98 3.67 -2.94
C SER A 67 9.85 3.40 -3.91
N ALA A 68 8.75 4.14 -3.76
CA ALA A 68 7.62 4.09 -4.68
C ALA A 68 6.87 5.43 -4.68
N ASP A 69 6.37 5.85 -5.84
CA ASP A 69 5.55 7.05 -6.00
C ASP A 69 4.13 6.66 -6.43
N PHE A 70 3.18 6.88 -5.55
CA PHE A 70 1.74 6.64 -5.77
C PHE A 70 0.93 7.94 -5.86
N THR A 71 1.58 9.09 -5.93
CA THR A 71 0.92 10.41 -5.86
C THR A 71 -0.10 10.67 -6.96
N LYS A 72 -0.01 9.95 -8.09
CA LYS A 72 -0.97 10.03 -9.20
C LYS A 72 -2.11 9.01 -9.09
N LEU A 73 -2.03 8.03 -8.20
CA LEU A 73 -3.00 6.95 -8.07
C LEU A 73 -4.09 7.31 -7.05
N THR A 74 -4.88 8.31 -7.39
CA THR A 74 -5.87 8.89 -6.46
C THR A 74 -7.08 8.00 -6.19
N ASN A 75 -7.31 6.95 -6.99
CA ASN A 75 -8.40 6.00 -6.83
C ASN A 75 -7.92 4.62 -6.37
N LEU A 76 -6.67 4.54 -5.89
CA LEU A 76 -6.14 3.28 -5.37
C LEU A 76 -7.01 2.77 -4.22
N ASP A 77 -7.44 1.53 -4.32
CA ASP A 77 -8.35 0.84 -3.41
C ASP A 77 -7.63 -0.22 -2.57
N ILE A 78 -6.79 -1.02 -3.22
CA ILE A 78 -5.98 -2.05 -2.57
C ILE A 78 -4.51 -1.86 -2.94
N LEU A 79 -3.67 -1.76 -1.91
CA LEU A 79 -2.22 -1.64 -2.06
C LEU A 79 -1.51 -2.67 -1.19
N ASN A 80 -0.78 -3.59 -1.82
CA ASN A 80 0.09 -4.53 -1.13
C ASN A 80 1.56 -4.24 -1.46
N LEU A 81 2.30 -3.85 -0.42
CA LEU A 81 3.74 -3.55 -0.45
C LEU A 81 4.51 -4.38 0.60
N ASN A 82 3.94 -5.49 1.06
CA ASN A 82 4.60 -6.35 2.03
C ASN A 82 5.97 -6.82 1.55
N HIS A 83 6.88 -7.05 2.49
CA HIS A 83 8.20 -7.63 2.23
C HIS A 83 9.02 -6.85 1.20
N ASN A 84 9.17 -5.54 1.42
CA ASN A 84 10.00 -4.66 0.61
C ASN A 84 11.08 -3.97 1.46
N GLU A 85 11.86 -3.12 0.84
CA GLU A 85 12.93 -2.34 1.49
C GLU A 85 12.54 -0.84 1.58
N LEU A 86 11.25 -0.55 1.73
CA LEU A 86 10.75 0.83 1.78
C LEU A 86 11.13 1.50 3.09
N THR A 87 11.74 2.67 2.99
CA THR A 87 12.07 3.54 4.13
C THR A 87 11.23 4.81 4.17
N ASP A 88 10.50 5.08 3.09
CA ASP A 88 9.61 6.24 2.95
C ASP A 88 8.52 5.91 1.93
N ILE A 89 7.32 6.48 2.12
CA ILE A 89 6.19 6.36 1.20
C ILE A 89 5.20 7.51 1.40
N ASP A 90 4.79 8.15 0.31
CA ASP A 90 3.72 9.15 0.33
C ASP A 90 2.39 8.56 -0.14
N LEU A 91 1.46 8.37 0.80
CA LEU A 91 0.09 7.91 0.56
C LEU A 91 -0.94 9.04 0.70
N SER A 92 -0.51 10.31 0.78
CA SER A 92 -1.38 11.46 1.04
C SER A 92 -2.47 11.64 -0.02
N LYS A 93 -2.22 11.23 -1.27
CA LYS A 93 -3.17 11.34 -2.38
C LYS A 93 -4.07 10.13 -2.55
N SER A 94 -3.69 8.98 -1.99
CA SER A 94 -4.43 7.73 -2.09
C SER A 94 -5.45 7.59 -0.95
N THR A 95 -6.39 8.53 -0.86
CA THR A 95 -7.35 8.62 0.26
C THR A 95 -8.45 7.55 0.23
N LYS A 96 -8.63 6.85 -0.90
CA LYS A 96 -9.68 5.86 -1.11
C LYS A 96 -9.27 4.42 -0.76
N ILE A 97 -8.05 4.22 -0.27
CA ILE A 97 -7.54 2.88 0.07
C ILE A 97 -8.45 2.24 1.12
N ARG A 98 -8.97 1.04 0.79
CA ARG A 98 -9.74 0.17 1.69
C ARG A 98 -8.89 -0.94 2.29
N ALA A 99 -7.85 -1.40 1.60
CA ALA A 99 -6.92 -2.39 2.14
C ALA A 99 -5.48 -1.96 1.89
N LEU A 100 -4.71 -1.85 2.97
CA LEU A 100 -3.29 -1.47 2.97
C LEU A 100 -2.47 -2.52 3.69
N TYR A 101 -1.49 -3.07 2.98
CA TYR A 101 -0.54 -4.07 3.45
C TYR A 101 0.88 -3.51 3.26
N VAL A 102 1.61 -3.26 4.35
CA VAL A 102 2.97 -2.66 4.32
C VAL A 102 3.91 -3.38 5.29
N SER A 103 3.61 -4.63 5.60
CA SER A 103 4.36 -5.45 6.54
C SER A 103 5.82 -5.60 6.11
N ASP A 104 6.70 -5.79 7.10
CA ASP A 104 8.13 -6.09 6.87
C ASP A 104 8.79 -5.10 5.90
N ASN A 105 8.74 -3.82 6.30
CA ASN A 105 9.44 -2.71 5.65
C ASN A 105 10.25 -1.92 6.68
N PRO A 106 11.49 -1.51 6.37
CA PRO A 106 12.42 -0.95 7.34
C PRO A 106 12.23 0.57 7.55
N PHE A 107 11.02 1.04 7.83
CA PHE A 107 10.79 2.42 8.24
C PHE A 107 11.58 2.74 9.52
N THR A 108 12.03 3.98 9.65
CA THR A 108 12.89 4.42 10.75
C THR A 108 12.23 5.52 11.60
N GLU A 109 12.84 5.85 12.74
CA GLU A 109 12.39 6.98 13.56
C GLU A 109 12.44 8.32 12.80
N ALA A 110 13.40 8.48 11.89
CA ALA A 110 13.54 9.69 11.08
C ALA A 110 12.52 9.74 9.93
N THR A 111 12.10 8.58 9.44
CA THR A 111 11.13 8.41 8.36
C THR A 111 10.11 7.34 8.76
N PRO A 112 9.22 7.64 9.72
CA PRO A 112 8.20 6.70 10.17
C PRO A 112 7.13 6.48 9.10
N LEU A 113 6.48 5.33 9.10
CA LEU A 113 5.32 5.10 8.25
C LEU A 113 4.18 6.04 8.63
N VAL A 114 3.81 6.94 7.73
CA VAL A 114 2.67 7.86 7.88
C VAL A 114 1.55 7.41 6.95
N ILE A 115 0.45 6.89 7.52
CA ILE A 115 -0.68 6.39 6.72
C ILE A 115 -1.58 7.54 6.25
N GLY A 116 -1.69 8.59 7.05
CA GLY A 116 -2.61 9.71 6.79
C GLY A 116 -4.07 9.34 7.05
N GLU A 117 -5.00 10.23 6.70
CA GLU A 117 -6.44 10.00 6.84
C GLU A 117 -6.96 9.08 5.74
N LYS A 118 -7.75 8.06 6.13
CA LYS A 118 -8.31 7.03 5.25
C LYS A 118 -9.70 6.64 5.75
N ASP A 119 -10.70 7.47 5.48
CA ASP A 119 -12.07 7.24 5.94
C ASP A 119 -12.65 5.90 5.47
N SER A 120 -12.16 5.36 4.37
CA SER A 120 -12.63 4.10 3.78
C SER A 120 -11.80 2.89 4.18
N LEU A 121 -10.75 3.03 5.02
CA LEU A 121 -9.83 1.95 5.34
C LEU A 121 -10.54 0.86 6.17
N ILE A 122 -10.54 -0.36 5.64
CA ILE A 122 -11.17 -1.54 6.23
C ILE A 122 -10.11 -2.50 6.79
N ILE A 123 -8.99 -2.64 6.09
CA ILE A 123 -7.90 -3.55 6.45
C ILE A 123 -6.59 -2.76 6.51
N LEU A 124 -5.91 -2.86 7.63
CA LEU A 124 -4.57 -2.32 7.84
C LEU A 124 -3.67 -3.41 8.39
N GLU A 125 -2.71 -3.85 7.61
CA GLU A 125 -1.69 -4.83 8.01
C GLU A 125 -0.30 -4.19 7.92
N ILE A 126 0.30 -3.97 9.09
CA ILE A 126 1.61 -3.33 9.26
C ILE A 126 2.52 -4.12 10.22
N PRO A 127 2.42 -5.47 10.31
CA PRO A 127 3.34 -6.20 11.16
C PRO A 127 4.79 -6.01 10.74
N MET A 128 5.67 -5.99 11.73
CA MET A 128 7.13 -5.81 11.55
C MET A 128 7.53 -4.53 10.79
N VAL A 129 6.66 -3.53 10.77
CA VAL A 129 7.03 -2.19 10.33
C VAL A 129 8.01 -1.61 11.36
N GLY A 130 9.15 -1.13 10.90
CA GLY A 130 10.22 -0.62 11.78
C GLY A 130 9.73 0.48 12.71
N TYR A 131 9.11 1.52 12.16
CA TYR A 131 8.51 2.63 12.91
C TYR A 131 7.21 3.10 12.28
N LEU A 132 6.16 3.16 13.07
CA LEU A 132 4.90 3.82 12.73
C LEU A 132 4.93 5.26 13.26
N ASP A 133 4.22 6.17 12.60
CA ASP A 133 4.03 7.54 13.06
C ASP A 133 3.62 7.55 14.55
N PRO A 134 4.39 8.20 15.44
CA PRO A 134 4.04 8.29 16.87
C PRO A 134 2.71 9.03 17.13
N ASN A 135 2.20 9.77 16.14
CA ASN A 135 0.89 10.42 16.17
C ASN A 135 -0.20 9.59 15.48
N PHE A 136 0.02 8.28 15.32
CA PHE A 136 -1.00 7.37 14.81
C PHE A 136 -2.28 7.49 15.65
N ASP A 137 -3.40 7.73 14.98
CA ASP A 137 -4.68 8.01 15.63
C ASP A 137 -5.80 7.23 14.94
N MET A 138 -6.41 6.30 15.67
CA MET A 138 -7.48 5.44 15.16
C MET A 138 -8.75 6.21 14.78
N THR A 139 -8.94 7.45 15.24
CA THR A 139 -10.08 8.28 14.81
C THR A 139 -10.09 8.59 13.33
N LYS A 140 -8.94 8.43 12.66
CA LYS A 140 -8.76 8.62 11.22
C LYS A 140 -9.20 7.43 10.37
N TYR A 141 -9.65 6.33 11.02
CA TYR A 141 -9.99 5.06 10.35
C TYR A 141 -11.33 4.49 10.87
N PRO A 142 -12.44 5.23 10.71
CA PRO A 142 -13.72 4.86 11.33
C PRO A 142 -14.31 3.55 10.80
N GLU A 143 -13.96 3.15 9.57
CA GLU A 143 -14.44 1.92 8.93
C GLU A 143 -13.54 0.70 9.15
N LEU A 144 -12.48 0.84 9.97
CA LEU A 144 -11.50 -0.22 10.17
C LEU A 144 -12.13 -1.46 10.82
N ARG A 145 -11.92 -2.63 10.19
CA ARG A 145 -12.42 -3.94 10.64
C ARG A 145 -11.30 -4.91 11.03
N SER A 146 -10.15 -4.79 10.38
CA SER A 146 -8.97 -5.59 10.69
C SER A 146 -7.76 -4.68 10.85
N PHE A 147 -7.10 -4.79 12.01
CA PHE A 147 -5.86 -4.11 12.29
C PHE A 147 -4.82 -5.10 12.83
N ASP A 148 -3.76 -5.31 12.07
CA ASP A 148 -2.60 -6.10 12.48
C ASP A 148 -1.36 -5.20 12.55
N ALA A 149 -0.79 -5.09 13.75
CA ALA A 149 0.43 -4.34 14.03
C ALA A 149 1.41 -5.16 14.89
N TYR A 150 1.45 -6.47 14.65
CA TYR A 150 2.36 -7.40 15.32
C TYR A 150 3.81 -6.95 15.15
N TYR A 151 4.59 -6.87 16.23
CA TYR A 151 5.98 -6.38 16.24
C TYR A 151 6.21 -5.00 15.61
N THR A 152 5.18 -4.14 15.58
CA THR A 152 5.33 -2.76 15.12
C THR A 152 5.83 -1.89 16.27
N ARG A 153 7.00 -1.32 16.12
CA ARG A 153 7.59 -0.42 17.12
C ARG A 153 6.86 0.92 17.14
N THR A 154 6.88 1.58 18.29
CA THR A 154 6.29 2.92 18.53
C THR A 154 4.76 2.98 18.60
N LEU A 155 4.06 1.87 18.52
CA LEU A 155 2.64 1.83 18.74
C LEU A 155 2.34 1.99 20.24
N THR A 156 2.25 3.23 20.71
CA THR A 156 2.13 3.54 22.15
C THR A 156 0.71 3.78 22.61
N LYS A 157 -0.21 4.08 21.68
CA LYS A 157 -1.60 4.42 22.02
C LYS A 157 -2.55 3.83 21.00
N ILE A 158 -3.33 2.86 21.45
CA ILE A 158 -4.42 2.27 20.66
C ILE A 158 -5.71 2.48 21.43
N ASP A 159 -6.70 3.06 20.75
CA ASP A 159 -8.07 3.18 21.28
C ASP A 159 -9.04 2.51 20.30
N PRO A 160 -9.30 1.20 20.44
CA PRO A 160 -10.19 0.46 19.54
C PRO A 160 -11.64 0.99 19.57
N THR A 161 -12.02 1.74 20.61
CA THR A 161 -13.37 2.32 20.70
C THR A 161 -13.65 3.36 19.61
N LYS A 162 -12.61 3.85 18.93
CA LYS A 162 -12.71 4.77 17.80
C LYS A 162 -13.04 4.08 16.49
N CYS A 163 -12.91 2.75 16.43
CA CYS A 163 -13.23 1.94 15.26
C CYS A 163 -14.39 0.99 15.61
N PRO A 164 -15.66 1.46 15.56
CA PRO A 164 -16.81 0.69 16.05
C PRO A 164 -17.06 -0.59 15.27
N ASN A 165 -16.50 -0.73 14.04
CA ASN A 165 -16.63 -1.90 13.19
C ASN A 165 -15.44 -2.87 13.33
N LEU A 166 -14.51 -2.63 14.27
CA LEU A 166 -13.30 -3.43 14.42
C LEU A 166 -13.64 -4.86 14.89
N MET A 167 -13.24 -5.85 14.11
CA MET A 167 -13.51 -7.27 14.34
C MET A 167 -12.23 -8.03 14.70
N GLN A 168 -11.09 -7.60 14.17
CA GLN A 168 -9.80 -8.23 14.40
C GLN A 168 -8.77 -7.18 14.82
N LEU A 169 -8.07 -7.46 15.92
CA LEU A 169 -6.97 -6.63 16.42
C LEU A 169 -5.84 -7.54 16.85
N THR A 170 -4.70 -7.46 16.16
CA THR A 170 -3.49 -8.18 16.50
C THR A 170 -2.42 -7.20 16.92
N LEU A 171 -2.03 -7.29 18.18
CA LEU A 171 -1.00 -6.46 18.80
C LEU A 171 -0.12 -7.38 19.64
N GLU A 172 1.14 -7.43 19.33
CA GLU A 172 2.14 -7.97 20.25
C GLU A 172 3.26 -6.95 20.36
N MET A 173 3.42 -6.38 21.53
CA MET A 173 4.46 -5.42 21.85
C MET A 173 5.48 -6.10 22.76
N THR A 174 6.72 -6.15 22.32
CA THR A 174 7.86 -6.53 23.16
C THR A 174 8.73 -5.32 23.44
#